data_40d69f53a7498dfd491822f2691fa61c
#
_entry.id   40d69f53a7498dfd491822f2691fa61c
#
_cell.length_a   1.000
_cell.length_b   1.000
_cell.length_c   1.000
_cell.angle_alpha   90.00
_cell.angle_beta   90.00
_cell.angle_gamma   90.00
#
_symmetry.space_group_name_H-M   'P 1'
#
loop_
_entity.id
_entity.type
_entity.pdbx_description
1 polymer ?
#
loop_
_entity_poly.entity_id
_entity_poly.type
_entity_poly.pdbx_seq_one_letter_code
_entity_poly.pdbx_strand_id
1 'polypeptide(L)'
;MSQVTSNRRTVESYLDGFRRTDRAQILSCLSEDVEWEIPGVFRVRGKDEFSKHIVDEGFVGSPDIVVTRTVEAEEVVVAEGAVRTRRSDGTLANLVFCDVFEMQDTKVRRLTSYLMEIK
;
A
#
# COMPACT_ATOMS: atom_id res chain seq x y z
N MET A 1 -9.85 25.47 -5.54
CA MET A 1 -9.02 24.42 -6.14
C MET A 1 -8.25 23.71 -5.04
N SER A 2 -8.47 22.43 -4.89
CA SER A 2 -7.76 21.68 -3.86
C SER A 2 -6.34 21.38 -4.31
N GLN A 3 -5.38 21.57 -3.43
CA GLN A 3 -4.01 21.21 -3.70
C GLN A 3 -3.72 19.86 -3.07
N VAL A 4 -3.03 19.02 -3.83
CA VAL A 4 -2.56 17.74 -3.32
C VAL A 4 -1.31 18.02 -2.47
N THR A 5 -1.33 17.60 -1.21
CA THR A 5 -0.20 17.78 -0.30
C THR A 5 0.96 16.87 -0.69
N SER A 6 2.15 17.17 -0.17
CA SER A 6 3.31 16.31 -0.39
C SER A 6 3.10 14.92 0.17
N ASN A 7 2.46 14.81 1.33
CA ASN A 7 2.14 13.51 1.93
C ASN A 7 1.21 12.70 1.03
N ARG A 8 0.17 13.35 0.51
CA ARG A 8 -0.78 12.68 -0.37
C ARG A 8 -0.12 12.21 -1.67
N ARG A 9 0.78 13.04 -2.23
CA ARG A 9 1.53 12.65 -3.43
C ARG A 9 2.38 11.41 -3.20
N THR A 10 3.03 11.34 -2.03
CA THR A 10 3.82 10.17 -1.66
C THR A 10 2.95 8.92 -1.61
N VAL A 11 1.77 9.01 -0.99
CA VAL A 11 0.84 7.89 -0.91
C VAL A 11 0.35 7.48 -2.31
N GLU A 12 0.02 8.45 -3.16
CA GLU A 12 -0.40 8.15 -4.53
C GLU A 12 0.72 7.46 -5.32
N SER A 13 1.97 7.91 -5.14
CA SER A 13 3.12 7.28 -5.78
C SER A 13 3.34 5.86 -5.27
N TYR A 14 3.15 5.64 -3.98
CA TYR A 14 3.24 4.33 -3.36
C TYR A 14 2.22 3.36 -3.98
N LEU A 15 0.96 3.77 -4.06
CA LEU A 15 -0.10 2.93 -4.62
C LEU A 15 0.12 2.67 -6.11
N ASP A 16 0.57 3.68 -6.85
CA ASP A 16 0.91 3.52 -8.26
C ASP A 16 2.06 2.52 -8.43
N GLY A 17 3.04 2.56 -7.54
CA GLY A 17 4.13 1.59 -7.55
C GLY A 17 3.63 0.16 -7.43
N PHE A 18 2.65 -0.08 -6.57
CA PHE A 18 2.04 -1.40 -6.45
C PHE A 18 1.25 -1.79 -7.69
N ARG A 19 0.53 -0.85 -8.31
CA ARG A 19 -0.20 -1.12 -9.56
C ARG A 19 0.73 -1.62 -10.65
N ARG A 20 1.96 -1.12 -10.69
CA ARG A 20 2.94 -1.47 -11.72
C ARG A 20 3.96 -2.49 -11.24
N THR A 21 3.87 -2.90 -9.99
CA THR A 21 4.86 -3.76 -9.32
C THR A 21 6.26 -3.17 -9.48
N ASP A 22 6.38 -1.86 -9.26
CA ASP A 22 7.64 -1.12 -9.36
C ASP A 22 8.23 -1.01 -7.97
N ARG A 23 9.10 -1.95 -7.63
CA ARG A 23 9.72 -2.04 -6.31
C ARG A 23 10.48 -0.76 -5.95
N ALA A 24 11.24 -0.21 -6.88
CA ALA A 24 12.03 1.00 -6.61
C ALA A 24 11.14 2.19 -6.27
N GLN A 25 10.02 2.34 -6.99
CA GLN A 25 9.08 3.41 -6.72
C GLN A 25 8.43 3.25 -5.34
N ILE A 26 8.02 2.03 -5.00
CA ILE A 26 7.43 1.75 -3.69
C ILE A 26 8.41 2.11 -2.58
N LEU A 27 9.64 1.61 -2.66
CA LEU A 27 10.64 1.82 -1.61
C LEU A 27 11.02 3.29 -1.49
N SER A 28 10.98 4.06 -2.57
CA SER A 28 11.32 5.48 -2.54
C SER A 28 10.33 6.31 -1.74
N CYS A 29 9.14 5.77 -1.47
CA CYS A 29 8.11 6.45 -0.69
C CYS A 29 8.23 6.21 0.81
N LEU A 30 9.15 5.34 1.23
CA LEU A 30 9.23 4.84 2.61
C LEU A 30 10.39 5.46 3.36
N SER A 31 10.23 5.65 4.68
CA SER A 31 11.36 5.96 5.54
C SER A 31 12.22 4.71 5.74
N GLU A 32 13.49 4.92 6.13
CA GLU A 32 14.41 3.79 6.32
C GLU A 32 13.92 2.79 7.37
N ASP A 33 13.27 3.31 8.42
CA ASP A 33 12.76 2.50 9.53
C ASP A 33 11.26 2.22 9.43
N VAL A 34 10.71 2.22 8.21
CA VAL A 34 9.29 2.00 7.96
C VAL A 34 8.79 0.73 8.65
N GLU A 35 7.58 0.81 9.20
CA GLU A 35 6.90 -0.36 9.74
C GLU A 35 5.67 -0.64 8.89
N TRP A 36 5.42 -1.91 8.60
CA TRP A 36 4.24 -2.34 7.85
C TRP A 36 3.57 -3.48 8.59
N GLU A 37 2.28 -3.34 8.82
CA GLU A 37 1.49 -4.37 9.45
C GLU A 37 0.22 -4.63 8.64
N ILE A 38 -0.04 -5.91 8.37
CA ILE A 38 -1.36 -6.38 7.97
C ILE A 38 -1.85 -7.19 9.16
N PRO A 39 -2.81 -6.64 9.96
CA PRO A 39 -3.22 -7.31 11.18
C PRO A 39 -3.66 -8.74 10.95
N GLY A 40 -3.14 -9.65 11.78
CA GLY A 40 -3.43 -11.07 11.63
C GLY A 40 -2.58 -11.80 10.60
N VAL A 41 -1.77 -11.08 9.82
CA VAL A 41 -0.95 -11.69 8.75
C VAL A 41 0.54 -11.50 9.02
N PHE A 42 1.01 -10.25 9.10
CA PHE A 42 2.42 -10.00 9.40
C PHE A 42 2.64 -8.60 9.96
N ARG A 43 3.82 -8.42 10.54
CA ARG A 43 4.34 -7.12 10.96
C ARG A 43 5.85 -7.12 10.70
N VAL A 44 6.31 -6.17 9.89
CA VAL A 44 7.71 -6.09 9.50
C VAL A 44 8.24 -4.68 9.70
N ARG A 45 9.55 -4.53 9.79
CA ARG A 45 10.21 -3.26 9.98
C ARG A 45 11.42 -3.14 9.07
N GLY A 46 11.61 -1.95 8.50
CA GLY A 46 12.73 -1.63 7.62
C GLY A 46 12.43 -1.92 6.17
N LYS A 47 13.14 -1.22 5.27
CA LYS A 47 12.90 -1.37 3.82
C LYS A 47 13.22 -2.76 3.30
N ASP A 48 14.26 -3.43 3.86
CA ASP A 48 14.62 -4.77 3.39
C ASP A 48 13.50 -5.76 3.67
N GLU A 49 12.95 -5.74 4.88
CA GLU A 49 11.83 -6.63 5.23
C GLU A 49 10.57 -6.24 4.45
N PHE A 50 10.30 -4.93 4.30
CA PHE A 50 9.19 -4.46 3.50
C PHE A 50 9.27 -5.00 2.08
N SER A 51 10.46 -4.94 1.49
CA SER A 51 10.68 -5.37 0.11
C SER A 51 10.32 -6.83 -0.11
N LYS A 52 10.53 -7.68 0.88
CA LYS A 52 10.20 -9.11 0.78
C LYS A 52 8.71 -9.38 0.66
N HIS A 53 7.86 -8.43 1.08
CA HIS A 53 6.41 -8.59 1.06
C HIS A 53 5.72 -7.83 -0.07
N ILE A 54 6.49 -7.17 -0.94
CA ILE A 54 5.91 -6.45 -2.08
C ILE A 54 5.30 -7.42 -3.09
N VAL A 55 5.94 -8.55 -3.31
CA VAL A 55 5.45 -9.59 -4.21
C VAL A 55 5.12 -10.83 -3.38
N ASP A 56 3.87 -11.30 -3.52
CA ASP A 56 3.40 -12.50 -2.84
C ASP A 56 3.36 -13.63 -3.86
N GLU A 57 4.01 -14.75 -3.54
CA GLU A 57 4.09 -15.91 -4.44
C GLU A 57 2.71 -16.55 -4.71
N GLY A 58 1.72 -16.28 -3.86
CA GLY A 58 0.35 -16.75 -4.06
C GLY A 58 -0.40 -16.04 -5.17
N PHE A 59 0.18 -14.98 -5.73
CA PHE A 59 -0.47 -14.16 -6.76
C PHE A 59 0.47 -13.96 -7.95
N VAL A 60 -0.13 -13.73 -9.13
CA VAL A 60 0.62 -13.51 -10.37
C VAL A 60 0.21 -12.19 -10.99
N GLY A 61 1.16 -11.53 -11.66
CA GLY A 61 0.94 -10.27 -12.34
C GLY A 61 0.80 -9.11 -11.37
N SER A 62 0.48 -7.95 -11.90
CA SER A 62 0.28 -6.74 -11.12
C SER A 62 -1.18 -6.58 -10.73
N PRO A 63 -1.47 -6.11 -9.51
CA PRO A 63 -2.87 -5.94 -9.08
C PRO A 63 -3.51 -4.73 -9.72
N ASP A 64 -4.85 -4.79 -9.92
CA ASP A 64 -5.65 -3.62 -10.24
C ASP A 64 -6.07 -2.98 -8.93
N ILE A 65 -5.64 -1.76 -8.69
CA ILE A 65 -5.94 -1.04 -7.46
C ILE A 65 -6.76 0.20 -7.80
N VAL A 66 -7.95 0.28 -7.21
CA VAL A 66 -8.84 1.43 -7.37
C VAL A 66 -9.00 2.09 -6.02
N VAL A 67 -8.61 3.35 -5.91
CA VAL A 67 -8.79 4.13 -4.69
C VAL A 67 -10.14 4.82 -4.78
N THR A 68 -11.01 4.53 -3.81
CA THR A 68 -12.36 5.11 -3.78
C THR A 68 -12.45 6.34 -2.90
N ARG A 69 -11.56 6.46 -1.91
CA ARG A 69 -11.56 7.62 -1.01
C ARG A 69 -10.19 7.80 -0.38
N THR A 70 -9.74 9.05 -0.30
CA THR A 70 -8.53 9.42 0.42
C THR A 70 -8.88 10.51 1.42
N VAL A 71 -8.48 10.33 2.66
CA VAL A 71 -8.70 11.29 3.73
C VAL A 71 -7.36 11.62 4.35
N GLU A 72 -7.10 12.89 4.57
CA GLU A 72 -5.84 13.33 5.16
C GLU A 72 -6.11 14.23 6.35
N ALA A 73 -5.41 13.99 7.46
CA ALA A 73 -5.47 14.84 8.64
C ALA A 73 -4.08 14.84 9.26
N GLU A 74 -3.46 16.04 9.33
CA GLU A 74 -2.11 16.21 9.88
C GLU A 74 -1.10 15.31 9.15
N GLU A 75 -0.40 14.45 9.87
CA GLU A 75 0.61 13.56 9.30
C GLU A 75 0.06 12.17 8.99
N VAL A 76 -1.26 12.03 8.83
CA VAL A 76 -1.90 10.75 8.53
C VAL A 76 -2.68 10.86 7.23
N VAL A 77 -2.47 9.89 6.33
CA VAL A 77 -3.26 9.77 5.10
C VAL A 77 -3.93 8.41 5.13
N VAL A 78 -5.23 8.38 4.87
CA VAL A 78 -6.01 7.13 4.81
C VAL A 78 -6.50 6.96 3.38
N ALA A 79 -6.23 5.80 2.80
CA ALA A 79 -6.71 5.46 1.45
C ALA A 79 -7.57 4.21 1.53
N GLU A 80 -8.79 4.31 1.01
CA GLU A 80 -9.70 3.17 0.92
C GLU A 80 -9.91 2.81 -0.54
N GLY A 81 -10.09 1.53 -0.80
CA GLY A 81 -10.33 1.12 -2.16
C GLY A 81 -10.53 -0.37 -2.31
N ALA A 82 -10.32 -0.81 -3.54
CA ALA A 82 -10.50 -2.21 -3.91
C ALA A 82 -9.28 -2.68 -4.70
N VAL A 83 -8.98 -3.97 -4.56
CA VAL A 83 -7.91 -4.62 -5.28
C VAL A 83 -8.49 -5.83 -5.99
N ARG A 84 -8.19 -5.97 -7.28
CA ARG A 84 -8.44 -7.20 -8.01
C ARG A 84 -7.09 -7.78 -8.40
N THR A 85 -6.87 -9.03 -8.06
CA THR A 85 -5.61 -9.70 -8.35
C THR A 85 -5.89 -11.14 -8.76
N ARG A 86 -4.88 -11.80 -9.35
CA ARG A 86 -5.02 -13.18 -9.81
C ARG A 86 -4.13 -14.07 -8.94
N ARG A 87 -4.72 -15.13 -8.42
CA ARG A 87 -3.96 -16.13 -7.66
C ARG A 87 -3.12 -16.98 -8.62
N SER A 88 -2.11 -17.64 -8.06
CA SER A 88 -1.22 -18.50 -8.86
C SER A 88 -1.96 -19.67 -9.52
N ASP A 89 -3.14 -20.05 -9.01
CA ASP A 89 -3.98 -21.08 -9.65
C ASP A 89 -4.85 -20.54 -10.79
N GLY A 90 -4.75 -19.24 -11.10
CA GLY A 90 -5.49 -18.58 -12.16
C GLY A 90 -6.81 -17.96 -11.75
N THR A 91 -7.30 -18.21 -10.53
CA THR A 91 -8.56 -17.62 -10.07
C THR A 91 -8.39 -16.18 -9.68
N LEU A 92 -9.48 -15.38 -9.79
CA LEU A 92 -9.47 -13.98 -9.39
C LEU A 92 -9.78 -13.83 -7.91
N ALA A 93 -9.10 -12.90 -7.27
CA ALA A 93 -9.39 -12.50 -5.90
C ALA A 93 -9.79 -11.03 -5.90
N ASN A 94 -10.91 -10.74 -5.23
CA ASN A 94 -11.40 -9.37 -5.05
C ASN A 94 -11.29 -9.02 -3.58
N LEU A 95 -10.57 -7.93 -3.29
CA LEU A 95 -10.38 -7.48 -1.92
C LEU A 95 -10.79 -6.02 -1.80
N VAL A 96 -11.15 -5.62 -0.59
CA VAL A 96 -11.24 -4.22 -0.22
C VAL A 96 -10.13 -3.92 0.76
N PHE A 97 -9.67 -2.67 0.77
CA PHE A 97 -8.61 -2.28 1.67
C PHE A 97 -8.87 -0.92 2.29
N CYS A 98 -8.29 -0.74 3.47
CA CYS A 98 -8.16 0.56 4.11
C CYS A 98 -6.72 0.63 4.60
N ASP A 99 -5.92 1.49 3.98
CA ASP A 99 -4.52 1.68 4.33
C ASP A 99 -4.38 2.97 5.12
N VAL A 100 -3.78 2.87 6.31
CA VAL A 100 -3.51 4.02 7.15
C VAL A 100 -2.00 4.29 7.10
N PHE A 101 -1.64 5.43 6.52
CA PHE A 101 -0.25 5.85 6.35
C PHE A 101 0.07 6.93 7.38
N GLU A 102 1.01 6.63 8.28
CA GLU A 102 1.57 7.63 9.18
C GLU A 102 2.85 8.16 8.56
N MET A 103 2.89 9.48 8.33
CA MET A 103 3.94 10.11 7.55
C MET A 103 4.95 10.81 8.44
N GLN A 104 6.20 10.89 7.96
CA GLN A 104 7.25 11.69 8.57
C GLN A 104 8.16 12.18 7.45
N ASP A 105 8.38 13.49 7.39
CA ASP A 105 9.23 14.13 6.36
C ASP A 105 8.81 13.69 4.95
N THR A 106 7.51 13.66 4.71
CA THR A 106 6.87 13.27 3.44
C THR A 106 7.14 11.82 3.02
N LYS A 107 7.59 10.98 3.94
CA LYS A 107 7.79 9.55 3.71
C LYS A 107 6.86 8.76 4.61
N VAL A 108 6.53 7.54 4.19
CA VAL A 108 5.71 6.63 4.99
C VAL A 108 6.58 6.05 6.09
N ARG A 109 6.26 6.37 7.34
CA ARG A 109 6.95 5.84 8.50
C ARG A 109 6.28 4.59 9.03
N ARG A 110 4.95 4.53 8.96
CA ARG A 110 4.19 3.38 9.41
C ARG A 110 2.97 3.21 8.53
N LEU A 111 2.76 1.98 8.10
CA LEU A 111 1.59 1.62 7.28
C LEU A 111 0.86 0.47 7.97
N THR A 112 -0.44 0.67 8.19
CA THR A 112 -1.32 -0.41 8.62
C THR A 112 -2.30 -0.66 7.49
N SER A 113 -2.29 -1.88 6.96
CA SER A 113 -3.16 -2.26 5.84
C SER A 113 -4.24 -3.21 6.35
N TYR A 114 -5.48 -2.75 6.29
CA TYR A 114 -6.64 -3.59 6.61
C TYR A 114 -7.17 -4.14 5.30
N LEU A 115 -7.03 -5.44 5.11
CA LEU A 115 -7.42 -6.13 3.88
C LEU A 115 -8.50 -7.14 4.18
N MET A 116 -9.49 -7.23 3.29
CA MET A 116 -10.55 -8.21 3.43
C MET A 116 -10.92 -8.73 2.06
N GLU A 117 -10.92 -10.05 1.90
CA GLU A 117 -11.38 -10.66 0.65
C GLU A 117 -12.90 -10.67 0.62
N ILE A 118 -13.45 -10.29 -0.53
CA ILE A 118 -14.90 -10.32 -0.77
C ILE A 118 -15.21 -11.60 -1.55
N LYS A 119 -16.09 -12.40 -0.99
CA LYS A 119 -16.51 -13.65 -1.63
C LYS A 119 -17.89 -13.55 -2.21
#